data_0e580dcf73efd0711c0af2f5a733420e
#
_entry.id   0e580dcf73efd0711c0af2f5a733420e
#
_cell.length_a   1.000
_cell.length_b   1.000
_cell.length_c   1.000
_cell.angle_alpha   90.00
_cell.angle_beta   90.00
_cell.angle_gamma   90.00
#
_symmetry.space_group_name_H-M   'P 1'
#
loop_
_entity.id
_entity.type
_entity.pdbx_description
1 polymer ?
#
loop_
_entity_poly.entity_id
_entity_poly.type
_entity_poly.pdbx_seq_one_letter_code
_entity_poly.pdbx_strand_id
1 'polypeptide(L)'
;MTPRSSSLGLRALLALGLMIGFYGLAIGVALVLVWLPYAEVTYVHRIHPKLALGCLAGATIILWSIMPRRDRFQAPGPRLLPAKHPKLFAMIRGVASATTQAPPDEVYLVSDVNAWVGQRGGIAGAGGHRVMGLGLPLLQTLTVSELRAVLAHEFGHYHGGDTRLGRFVYQTRAAIGRTLGNLGAHGSILQLPFLWYGRLFLRVSHAVSRRQELAADRLAAEVAGARPLAEGLK
;
A
#
# COMPACT_ATOMS: atom_id res chain seq x y z
N MET A 1 19.33 -16.69 20.27
CA MET A 1 19.50 -17.01 18.84
C MET A 1 18.95 -15.84 18.03
N THR A 2 19.78 -14.95 17.54
CA THR A 2 19.40 -13.80 16.71
C THR A 2 18.96 -14.32 15.33
N PRO A 3 17.73 -14.06 14.88
CA PRO A 3 17.31 -14.50 13.55
C PRO A 3 18.01 -13.64 12.50
N ARG A 4 18.66 -14.33 11.57
CA ARG A 4 19.45 -13.82 10.45
C ARG A 4 18.82 -12.56 9.79
N SER A 5 19.43 -11.43 10.00
CA SER A 5 19.15 -10.14 9.34
C SER A 5 19.28 -10.20 7.80
N SER A 6 20.05 -11.17 7.29
CA SER A 6 20.25 -11.40 5.85
C SER A 6 18.98 -11.76 5.06
N SER A 7 17.96 -12.35 5.70
CA SER A 7 16.72 -12.74 5.00
C SER A 7 15.73 -11.59 4.79
N LEU A 8 15.79 -10.53 5.59
CA LEU A 8 14.95 -9.33 5.46
C LEU A 8 15.45 -8.43 4.32
N GLY A 9 16.77 -8.20 4.26
CA GLY A 9 17.38 -7.42 3.18
C GLY A 9 17.14 -8.06 1.80
N LEU A 10 17.31 -9.39 1.68
CA LEU A 10 17.07 -10.10 0.43
C LEU A 10 15.61 -10.00 -0.05
N ARG A 11 14.64 -10.09 0.86
CA ARG A 11 13.22 -9.99 0.50
C ARG A 11 12.80 -8.57 0.16
N ALA A 12 13.36 -7.57 0.84
CA ALA A 12 13.18 -6.17 0.49
C ALA A 12 13.75 -5.88 -0.90
N LEU A 13 14.92 -6.41 -1.21
CA LEU A 13 15.53 -6.35 -2.54
C LEU A 13 14.69 -7.07 -3.59
N LEU A 14 14.14 -8.25 -3.27
CA LEU A 14 13.23 -8.96 -4.18
C LEU A 14 11.94 -8.17 -4.44
N ALA A 15 11.34 -7.59 -3.40
CA ALA A 15 10.15 -6.75 -3.56
C ALA A 15 10.45 -5.51 -4.42
N LEU A 16 11.60 -4.87 -4.19
CA LEU A 16 12.06 -3.74 -4.99
C LEU A 16 12.34 -4.16 -6.45
N GLY A 17 13.02 -5.29 -6.65
CA GLY A 17 13.29 -5.85 -7.99
C GLY A 17 12.01 -6.17 -8.74
N LEU A 18 11.02 -6.79 -8.08
CA LEU A 18 9.71 -7.05 -8.68
C LEU A 18 8.93 -5.75 -8.96
N MET A 19 9.11 -4.73 -8.15
CA MET A 19 8.47 -3.44 -8.40
C MET A 19 9.06 -2.78 -9.66
N ILE A 20 10.38 -2.71 -9.77
CA ILE A 20 11.07 -2.19 -10.97
C ILE A 20 10.71 -3.03 -12.20
N GLY A 21 10.70 -4.36 -12.05
CA GLY A 21 10.34 -5.29 -13.11
C GLY A 21 8.92 -5.11 -13.63
N PHE A 22 7.95 -4.75 -12.75
CA PHE A 22 6.59 -4.43 -13.19
C PHE A 22 6.54 -3.22 -14.12
N TYR A 23 7.22 -2.14 -13.74
CA TYR A 23 7.28 -0.95 -14.59
C TYR A 23 8.05 -1.21 -15.89
N GLY A 24 9.14 -1.99 -15.80
CA GLY A 24 9.89 -2.46 -16.97
C GLY A 24 9.03 -3.29 -17.93
N LEU A 25 8.25 -4.24 -17.42
CA LEU A 25 7.29 -5.02 -18.18
C LEU A 25 6.24 -4.11 -18.86
N ALA A 26 5.64 -3.20 -18.10
CA ALA A 26 4.60 -2.31 -18.64
C ALA A 26 5.13 -1.40 -19.76
N ILE A 27 6.29 -0.79 -19.54
CA ILE A 27 6.95 0.05 -20.56
C ILE A 27 7.36 -0.81 -21.77
N GLY A 28 7.94 -1.99 -21.55
CA GLY A 28 8.35 -2.88 -22.61
C GLY A 28 7.19 -3.33 -23.51
N VAL A 29 6.05 -3.73 -22.89
CA VAL A 29 4.85 -4.07 -23.65
C VAL A 29 4.31 -2.86 -24.41
N ALA A 30 4.26 -1.68 -23.81
CA ALA A 30 3.82 -0.46 -24.48
C ALA A 30 4.71 -0.10 -25.67
N LEU A 31 6.04 -0.23 -25.53
CA LEU A 31 6.99 0.00 -26.64
C LEU A 31 6.79 -0.99 -27.77
N VAL A 32 6.58 -2.27 -27.47
CA VAL A 32 6.28 -3.29 -28.49
C VAL A 32 5.00 -2.95 -29.24
N LEU A 33 3.95 -2.53 -28.53
CA LEU A 33 2.68 -2.12 -29.15
C LEU A 33 2.83 -0.90 -30.06
N VAL A 34 3.69 0.05 -29.73
CA VAL A 34 3.97 1.21 -30.59
C VAL A 34 4.85 0.81 -31.78
N TRP A 35 5.79 -0.11 -31.56
CA TRP A 35 6.70 -0.59 -32.61
C TRP A 35 5.98 -1.44 -33.66
N LEU A 36 4.97 -2.24 -33.30
CA LEU A 36 4.25 -3.12 -34.22
C LEU A 36 3.68 -2.40 -35.45
N PRO A 37 2.90 -1.31 -35.36
CA PRO A 37 2.43 -0.57 -36.52
C PRO A 37 3.56 0.03 -37.34
N TYR A 38 4.62 0.51 -36.69
CA TYR A 38 5.80 1.03 -37.39
C TYR A 38 6.49 -0.08 -38.22
N ALA A 39 6.67 -1.25 -37.63
CA ALA A 39 7.26 -2.40 -38.30
C ALA A 39 6.40 -2.86 -39.48
N GLU A 40 5.08 -2.86 -39.34
CA GLU A 40 4.13 -3.20 -40.40
C GLU A 40 4.31 -2.28 -41.61
N VAL A 41 4.37 -0.96 -41.39
CA VAL A 41 4.58 0.02 -42.47
C VAL A 41 5.94 -0.18 -43.14
N THR A 42 6.99 -0.38 -42.35
CA THR A 42 8.38 -0.41 -42.84
C THR A 42 8.70 -1.71 -43.59
N TYR A 43 8.25 -2.86 -43.08
CA TYR A 43 8.63 -4.15 -43.62
C TYR A 43 7.55 -4.78 -44.52
N VAL A 44 6.28 -4.51 -44.26
CA VAL A 44 5.18 -5.12 -45.03
C VAL A 44 4.60 -4.15 -46.06
N HIS A 45 4.93 -2.85 -45.97
CA HIS A 45 4.44 -1.77 -46.82
C HIS A 45 2.90 -1.71 -46.93
N ARG A 46 2.24 -2.12 -45.84
CA ARG A 46 0.78 -2.07 -45.70
C ARG A 46 0.43 -1.44 -44.35
N ILE A 47 -0.76 -0.90 -44.24
CA ILE A 47 -1.28 -0.36 -43.00
C ILE A 47 -2.62 -1.03 -42.73
N HIS A 48 -2.75 -1.67 -41.59
CA HIS A 48 -4.03 -2.13 -41.08
C HIS A 48 -4.53 -1.15 -40.00
N PRO A 49 -5.40 -0.20 -40.34
CA PRO A 49 -5.76 0.90 -39.42
C PRO A 49 -6.35 0.40 -38.09
N LYS A 50 -7.11 -0.69 -38.11
CA LYS A 50 -7.68 -1.31 -36.89
C LYS A 50 -6.60 -1.88 -35.96
N LEU A 51 -5.56 -2.51 -36.54
CA LEU A 51 -4.43 -3.02 -35.76
C LEU A 51 -3.65 -1.87 -35.13
N ALA A 52 -3.30 -0.86 -35.93
CA ALA A 52 -2.57 0.31 -35.46
C ALA A 52 -3.32 1.03 -34.34
N LEU A 53 -4.63 1.26 -34.52
CA LEU A 53 -5.47 1.88 -33.51
C LEU A 53 -5.54 1.03 -32.22
N GLY A 54 -5.71 -0.29 -32.34
CA GLY A 54 -5.73 -1.21 -31.21
C GLY A 54 -4.40 -1.23 -30.43
N CYS A 55 -3.27 -1.24 -31.13
CA CYS A 55 -1.95 -1.19 -30.52
C CYS A 55 -1.71 0.14 -29.79
N LEU A 56 -2.03 1.28 -30.42
CA LEU A 56 -1.88 2.60 -29.79
C LEU A 56 -2.82 2.78 -28.60
N ALA A 57 -4.05 2.31 -28.69
CA ALA A 57 -4.99 2.32 -27.57
C ALA A 57 -4.48 1.45 -26.41
N GLY A 58 -4.01 0.24 -26.70
CA GLY A 58 -3.42 -0.65 -25.68
C GLY A 58 -2.20 -0.03 -24.99
N ALA A 59 -1.26 0.54 -25.75
CA ALA A 59 -0.10 1.24 -25.20
C ALA A 59 -0.52 2.41 -24.31
N THR A 60 -1.47 3.22 -24.77
CA THR A 60 -1.99 4.37 -23.99
C THR A 60 -2.65 3.92 -22.69
N ILE A 61 -3.47 2.87 -22.72
CA ILE A 61 -4.13 2.31 -21.52
C ILE A 61 -3.07 1.83 -20.52
N ILE A 62 -2.02 1.12 -20.99
CA ILE A 62 -0.97 0.62 -20.10
C ILE A 62 -0.22 1.79 -19.47
N LEU A 63 0.27 2.75 -20.25
CA LEU A 63 1.02 3.91 -19.75
C LEU A 63 0.17 4.76 -18.78
N TRP A 64 -1.11 4.97 -19.10
CA TRP A 64 -2.03 5.67 -18.19
C TRP A 64 -2.26 4.94 -16.87
N SER A 65 -2.28 3.59 -16.92
CA SER A 65 -2.52 2.76 -15.73
C SER A 65 -1.36 2.79 -14.74
N ILE A 66 -0.11 2.86 -15.24
CA ILE A 66 1.10 2.90 -14.41
C ILE A 66 1.45 4.30 -13.93
N MET A 67 0.82 5.35 -14.47
CA MET A 67 1.11 6.73 -14.09
C MET A 67 0.79 6.96 -12.60
N PRO A 68 1.73 7.56 -11.85
CA PRO A 68 1.49 7.88 -10.44
C PRO A 68 0.33 8.86 -10.33
N ARG A 69 -0.70 8.49 -9.59
CA ARG A 69 -1.80 9.39 -9.31
C ARG A 69 -1.51 10.17 -8.04
N ARG A 70 -1.75 11.46 -8.05
CA ARG A 70 -1.74 12.26 -6.83
C ARG A 70 -2.87 11.77 -5.93
N ASP A 71 -2.50 11.29 -4.76
CA ASP A 71 -3.46 10.91 -3.73
C ASP A 71 -4.11 12.21 -3.19
N ARG A 72 -5.32 12.50 -3.65
CA ARG A 72 -6.12 13.59 -3.08
C ARG A 72 -6.71 13.05 -1.78
N PHE A 73 -6.16 13.50 -0.67
CA PHE A 73 -6.71 13.17 0.63
C PHE A 73 -8.16 13.67 0.72
N GLN A 74 -9.08 12.75 0.92
CA GLN A 74 -10.43 13.04 1.36
C GLN A 74 -10.53 12.64 2.82
N ALA A 75 -11.00 13.55 3.68
CA ALA A 75 -11.20 13.27 5.08
C ALA A 75 -12.17 12.06 5.22
N PRO A 76 -11.77 10.97 5.87
CA PRO A 76 -12.60 9.75 5.93
C PRO A 76 -13.78 9.88 6.88
N GLY A 77 -13.85 10.99 7.62
CA GLY A 77 -14.90 11.26 8.59
C GLY A 77 -14.64 12.53 9.38
N PRO A 78 -15.40 12.79 10.45
CA PRO A 78 -15.21 13.97 11.29
C PRO A 78 -13.87 13.92 12.01
N ARG A 79 -13.19 15.06 12.05
CA ARG A 79 -11.91 15.22 12.76
C ARG A 79 -12.13 15.30 14.26
N LEU A 80 -11.42 14.49 15.02
CA LEU A 80 -11.37 14.56 16.47
C LEU A 80 -10.38 15.63 16.92
N LEU A 81 -10.80 16.45 17.87
CA LEU A 81 -9.99 17.55 18.38
C LEU A 81 -9.41 17.21 19.75
N PRO A 82 -8.11 17.48 20.00
CA PRO A 82 -7.48 17.21 21.30
C PRO A 82 -8.19 17.90 22.47
N ALA A 83 -8.69 19.10 22.27
CA ALA A 83 -9.42 19.87 23.29
C ALA A 83 -10.74 19.20 23.72
N LYS A 84 -11.42 18.48 22.80
CA LYS A 84 -12.68 17.79 23.09
C LYS A 84 -12.46 16.37 23.64
N HIS A 85 -11.32 15.74 23.32
CA HIS A 85 -11.03 14.34 23.66
C HIS A 85 -9.64 14.18 24.31
N PRO A 86 -9.33 14.90 25.42
CA PRO A 86 -7.98 14.98 25.98
C PRO A 86 -7.45 13.61 26.44
N LYS A 87 -8.29 12.73 26.99
CA LYS A 87 -7.91 11.38 27.44
C LYS A 87 -7.49 10.49 26.26
N LEU A 88 -8.24 10.52 25.14
CA LEU A 88 -7.92 9.77 23.94
C LEU A 88 -6.57 10.22 23.34
N PHE A 89 -6.36 11.52 23.21
CA PHE A 89 -5.12 12.05 22.68
C PHE A 89 -3.93 11.84 23.63
N ALA A 90 -4.14 11.78 24.94
CA ALA A 90 -3.10 11.39 25.89
C ALA A 90 -2.69 9.92 25.68
N MET A 91 -3.66 9.02 25.47
CA MET A 91 -3.41 7.62 25.15
C MET A 91 -2.64 7.48 23.84
N ILE A 92 -3.09 8.13 22.76
CA ILE A 92 -2.42 8.10 21.44
C ILE A 92 -0.97 8.55 21.56
N ARG A 93 -0.70 9.67 22.25
CA ARG A 93 0.67 10.17 22.49
C ARG A 93 1.49 9.20 23.32
N GLY A 94 0.90 8.59 24.35
CA GLY A 94 1.56 7.60 25.20
C GLY A 94 1.98 6.37 24.42
N VAL A 95 1.11 5.85 23.54
CA VAL A 95 1.42 4.72 22.66
C VAL A 95 2.47 5.11 21.63
N ALA A 96 2.34 6.26 20.99
CA ALA A 96 3.32 6.76 20.02
C ALA A 96 4.73 6.86 20.65
N SER A 97 4.82 7.41 21.86
CA SER A 97 6.08 7.49 22.63
C SER A 97 6.63 6.11 22.97
N ALA A 98 5.79 5.18 23.47
CA ALA A 98 6.20 3.83 23.83
C ALA A 98 6.69 3.01 22.62
N THR A 99 6.16 3.29 21.43
CA THR A 99 6.59 2.66 20.16
C THR A 99 7.69 3.44 19.43
N THR A 100 8.21 4.50 20.02
CA THR A 100 9.25 5.39 19.45
C THR A 100 8.79 6.00 18.12
N GLN A 101 7.51 6.35 18.02
CA GLN A 101 6.89 6.94 16.83
C GLN A 101 6.41 8.38 17.11
N ALA A 102 6.34 9.19 16.04
CA ALA A 102 5.68 10.48 16.14
C ALA A 102 4.14 10.29 16.23
N PRO A 103 3.44 11.08 17.05
CA PRO A 103 1.98 11.04 17.09
C PRO A 103 1.39 11.49 15.73
N PRO A 104 0.12 11.13 15.43
CA PRO A 104 -0.56 11.62 14.24
C PRO A 104 -0.85 13.13 14.36
N ASP A 105 -0.74 13.84 13.23
CA ASP A 105 -1.09 15.26 13.12
C ASP A 105 -2.60 15.46 13.16
N GLU A 106 -3.34 14.47 12.64
CA GLU A 106 -4.80 14.50 12.56
C GLU A 106 -5.38 13.12 12.88
N VAL A 107 -6.49 13.13 13.61
CA VAL A 107 -7.24 11.92 13.97
C VAL A 107 -8.69 12.08 13.48
N TYR A 108 -9.20 11.08 12.78
CA TYR A 108 -10.54 11.05 12.23
C TYR A 108 -11.34 9.89 12.80
N LEU A 109 -12.62 10.13 13.05
CA LEU A 109 -13.58 9.09 13.40
C LEU A 109 -14.10 8.46 12.10
N VAL A 110 -14.06 7.14 12.00
CA VAL A 110 -14.53 6.40 10.82
C VAL A 110 -15.62 5.40 11.21
N SER A 111 -16.45 5.01 10.24
CA SER A 111 -17.54 4.05 10.47
C SER A 111 -17.07 2.59 10.49
N ASP A 112 -15.91 2.30 9.95
CA ASP A 112 -15.39 0.93 9.81
C ASP A 112 -14.93 0.36 11.15
N VAL A 113 -15.02 -0.97 11.31
CA VAL A 113 -14.47 -1.71 12.47
C VAL A 113 -12.96 -1.84 12.26
N ASN A 114 -12.25 -0.73 12.26
CA ASN A 114 -10.81 -0.70 12.00
C ASN A 114 -10.16 0.51 12.66
N ALA A 115 -8.87 0.38 12.98
CA ALA A 115 -7.98 1.50 13.24
C ALA A 115 -6.86 1.47 12.21
N TRP A 116 -6.34 2.62 11.84
CA TRP A 116 -5.20 2.69 10.93
C TRP A 116 -4.43 4.00 11.13
N VAL A 117 -3.13 3.93 10.88
CA VAL A 117 -2.28 5.10 10.76
C VAL A 117 -1.77 5.15 9.33
N GLY A 118 -1.77 6.33 8.73
CA GLY A 118 -1.31 6.51 7.36
C GLY A 118 -0.53 7.81 7.21
N GLN A 119 0.27 7.91 6.17
CA GLN A 119 0.91 9.15 5.79
C GLN A 119 0.26 9.65 4.50
N ARG A 120 -0.25 10.87 4.50
CA ARG A 120 -1.00 11.47 3.41
C ARG A 120 -0.30 12.74 2.93
N GLY A 121 -0.39 12.98 1.61
CA GLY A 121 0.29 14.11 0.97
C GLY A 121 1.79 13.88 0.79
N GLY A 122 2.47 14.90 0.27
CA GLY A 122 3.89 14.84 -0.07
C GLY A 122 4.18 14.17 -1.42
N ILE A 123 5.38 14.44 -1.96
CA ILE A 123 5.89 13.78 -3.16
C ILE A 123 6.74 12.59 -2.70
N ALA A 124 6.41 11.39 -3.15
CA ALA A 124 7.12 10.15 -2.78
C ALA A 124 7.29 9.95 -1.25
N GLY A 125 6.40 10.53 -0.44
CA GLY A 125 6.40 10.39 1.01
C GLY A 125 7.24 11.36 1.81
N ALA A 126 7.87 12.32 1.17
CA ALA A 126 8.52 13.44 1.85
C ALA A 126 7.51 14.59 2.08
N GLY A 127 7.41 15.11 3.30
CA GLY A 127 6.55 16.24 3.65
C GLY A 127 5.05 15.90 3.84
N GLY A 128 4.69 14.62 4.00
CA GLY A 128 3.31 14.23 4.25
C GLY A 128 2.91 14.34 5.73
N HIS A 129 1.62 14.63 5.97
CA HIS A 129 0.99 14.60 7.29
C HIS A 129 0.68 13.17 7.71
N ARG A 130 0.89 12.86 9.00
CA ARG A 130 0.48 11.58 9.59
C ARG A 130 -0.96 11.68 10.03
N VAL A 131 -1.79 10.80 9.50
CA VAL A 131 -3.24 10.76 9.75
C VAL A 131 -3.60 9.43 10.37
N MET A 132 -4.50 9.46 11.37
CA MET A 132 -5.05 8.26 12.00
C MET A 132 -6.56 8.22 11.77
N GLY A 133 -7.08 7.06 11.39
CA GLY A 133 -8.50 6.74 11.44
C GLY A 133 -8.79 5.84 12.63
N LEU A 134 -9.84 6.16 13.40
CA LEU A 134 -10.32 5.36 14.50
C LEU A 134 -11.78 4.98 14.26
N GLY A 135 -12.04 3.69 14.21
CA GLY A 135 -13.39 3.15 14.07
C GLY A 135 -14.28 3.46 15.26
N LEU A 136 -15.43 4.03 15.01
CA LEU A 136 -16.44 4.23 16.06
C LEU A 136 -16.81 2.90 16.76
N PRO A 137 -17.00 1.78 16.05
CA PRO A 137 -17.28 0.51 16.72
C PRO A 137 -16.15 0.06 17.67
N LEU A 138 -14.88 0.27 17.32
CA LEU A 138 -13.75 -0.06 18.20
C LEU A 138 -13.79 0.77 19.51
N LEU A 139 -14.13 2.06 19.40
CA LEU A 139 -14.25 2.93 20.56
C LEU A 139 -15.44 2.56 21.47
N GLN A 140 -16.45 1.87 20.93
CA GLN A 140 -17.63 1.45 21.67
C GLN A 140 -17.48 0.06 22.29
N THR A 141 -16.69 -0.83 21.68
CA THR A 141 -16.61 -2.24 22.09
C THR A 141 -15.36 -2.56 22.87
N LEU A 142 -14.24 -1.89 22.58
CA LEU A 142 -12.96 -2.20 23.22
C LEU A 142 -12.82 -1.51 24.57
N THR A 143 -12.23 -2.23 25.50
CA THR A 143 -11.72 -1.63 26.73
C THR A 143 -10.53 -0.71 26.45
N VAL A 144 -10.18 0.14 27.39
CA VAL A 144 -9.03 1.06 27.25
C VAL A 144 -7.72 0.31 27.02
N SER A 145 -7.53 -0.86 27.63
CA SER A 145 -6.34 -1.71 27.45
C SER A 145 -6.28 -2.36 26.06
N GLU A 146 -7.41 -2.83 25.56
CA GLU A 146 -7.52 -3.42 24.21
C GLU A 146 -7.33 -2.36 23.14
N LEU A 147 -7.96 -1.19 23.27
CA LEU A 147 -7.74 -0.07 22.37
C LEU A 147 -6.27 0.36 22.35
N ARG A 148 -5.61 0.40 23.51
CA ARG A 148 -4.17 0.68 23.60
C ARG A 148 -3.34 -0.35 22.84
N ALA A 149 -3.71 -1.63 22.92
CA ALA A 149 -3.03 -2.70 22.22
C ALA A 149 -3.21 -2.62 20.69
N VAL A 150 -4.45 -2.34 20.24
CA VAL A 150 -4.72 -2.11 18.80
C VAL A 150 -3.94 -0.90 18.28
N LEU A 151 -3.91 0.21 19.02
CA LEU A 151 -3.12 1.38 18.64
C LEU A 151 -1.62 1.06 18.59
N ALA A 152 -1.09 0.29 19.54
CA ALA A 152 0.31 -0.12 19.55
C ALA A 152 0.65 -1.01 18.34
N HIS A 153 -0.26 -1.90 17.93
CA HIS A 153 -0.15 -2.68 16.71
C HIS A 153 -0.08 -1.79 15.46
N GLU A 154 -0.99 -0.82 15.32
CA GLU A 154 -1.00 0.11 14.19
C GLU A 154 0.28 0.96 14.12
N PHE A 155 0.78 1.42 15.27
CA PHE A 155 2.07 2.10 15.34
C PHE A 155 3.24 1.16 15.03
N GLY A 156 3.09 -0.14 15.33
CA GLY A 156 4.07 -1.19 15.03
C GLY A 156 4.38 -1.31 13.56
N HIS A 157 3.42 -1.09 12.68
CA HIS A 157 3.63 -1.06 11.23
C HIS A 157 4.59 0.05 10.77
N TYR A 158 4.84 1.05 11.60
CA TYR A 158 5.78 2.15 11.35
C TYR A 158 7.14 1.95 12.03
N HIS A 159 7.23 0.95 12.92
CA HIS A 159 8.47 0.63 13.61
C HIS A 159 9.44 -0.09 12.65
N GLY A 160 10.69 0.34 12.58
CA GLY A 160 11.71 -0.33 11.77
C GLY A 160 11.94 0.24 10.36
N GLY A 161 11.36 1.38 9.99
CA GLY A 161 11.69 2.07 8.73
C GLY A 161 10.99 1.50 7.47
N ASP A 162 10.12 0.50 7.62
CA ASP A 162 9.44 -0.22 6.53
C ASP A 162 8.36 0.60 5.79
N THR A 163 8.05 1.81 6.26
CA THR A 163 6.99 2.65 5.71
C THR A 163 7.22 3.07 4.26
N ARG A 164 8.47 3.28 3.85
CA ARG A 164 8.79 3.65 2.47
C ARG A 164 8.55 2.46 1.53
N LEU A 165 9.10 1.28 1.88
CA LEU A 165 8.91 0.07 1.08
C LEU A 165 7.44 -0.34 1.02
N GLY A 166 6.72 -0.31 2.14
CA GLY A 166 5.29 -0.60 2.23
C GLY A 166 4.46 0.28 1.29
N ARG A 167 4.77 1.58 1.23
CA ARG A 167 4.09 2.52 0.32
C ARG A 167 4.35 2.18 -1.15
N PHE A 168 5.59 1.89 -1.52
CA PHE A 168 5.92 1.51 -2.89
C PHE A 168 5.26 0.19 -3.28
N VAL A 169 5.23 -0.79 -2.38
CA VAL A 169 4.51 -2.05 -2.58
C VAL A 169 3.01 -1.78 -2.79
N TYR A 170 2.40 -0.92 -1.97
CA TYR A 170 1.00 -0.52 -2.13
C TYR A 170 0.74 0.17 -3.49
N GLN A 171 1.57 1.15 -3.87
CA GLN A 171 1.43 1.85 -5.14
C GLN A 171 1.58 0.89 -6.34
N THR A 172 2.51 -0.05 -6.26
CA THR A 172 2.69 -1.07 -7.30
C THR A 172 1.49 -2.02 -7.37
N ARG A 173 0.95 -2.47 -6.23
CA ARG A 173 -0.30 -3.26 -6.20
C ARG A 173 -1.46 -2.50 -6.85
N ALA A 174 -1.61 -1.24 -6.51
CA ALA A 174 -2.65 -0.39 -7.10
C ALA A 174 -2.44 -0.18 -8.61
N ALA A 175 -1.20 -0.02 -9.07
CA ALA A 175 -0.88 0.09 -10.49
C ALA A 175 -1.19 -1.23 -11.24
N ILE A 176 -0.79 -2.38 -10.70
CA ILE A 176 -1.13 -3.70 -11.24
C ILE A 176 -2.65 -3.85 -11.33
N GLY A 177 -3.38 -3.54 -10.26
CA GLY A 177 -4.86 -3.62 -10.22
C GLY A 177 -5.51 -2.75 -11.29
N ARG A 178 -5.05 -1.49 -11.45
CA ARG A 178 -5.55 -0.60 -12.50
C ARG A 178 -5.27 -1.13 -13.91
N THR A 179 -4.05 -1.64 -14.14
CA THR A 179 -3.67 -2.20 -15.45
C THR A 179 -4.55 -3.39 -15.80
N LEU A 180 -4.76 -4.30 -14.84
CA LEU A 180 -5.63 -5.46 -15.03
C LEU A 180 -7.09 -5.06 -15.24
N GLY A 181 -7.61 -4.11 -14.45
CA GLY A 181 -8.98 -3.62 -14.58
C GLY A 181 -9.21 -2.95 -15.93
N ASN A 182 -8.31 -2.05 -16.34
CA ASN A 182 -8.45 -1.32 -17.59
C ASN A 182 -8.30 -2.22 -18.83
N LEU A 183 -7.36 -3.19 -18.81
CA LEU A 183 -7.19 -4.15 -19.92
C LEU A 183 -8.30 -5.20 -19.92
N GLY A 184 -8.74 -5.64 -18.73
CA GLY A 184 -9.80 -6.64 -18.56
C GLY A 184 -11.17 -6.16 -19.03
N ALA A 185 -11.48 -4.88 -18.83
CA ALA A 185 -12.72 -4.27 -19.29
C ALA A 185 -12.92 -4.36 -20.82
N HIS A 186 -11.82 -4.52 -21.57
CA HIS A 186 -11.82 -4.64 -23.04
C HIS A 186 -11.59 -6.08 -23.51
N GLY A 187 -11.62 -7.08 -22.61
CA GLY A 187 -11.38 -8.49 -22.96
C GLY A 187 -10.02 -8.77 -23.60
N SER A 188 -9.02 -7.92 -23.30
CA SER A 188 -7.75 -7.91 -24.01
C SER A 188 -6.81 -9.03 -23.54
N ILE A 189 -6.26 -9.80 -24.48
CA ILE A 189 -5.20 -10.80 -24.21
C ILE A 189 -3.94 -10.14 -23.61
N LEU A 190 -3.76 -8.82 -23.79
CA LEU A 190 -2.67 -8.04 -23.24
C LEU A 190 -2.63 -8.04 -21.71
N GLN A 191 -3.72 -8.41 -21.05
CA GLN A 191 -3.74 -8.55 -19.58
C GLN A 191 -2.94 -9.74 -19.06
N LEU A 192 -2.71 -10.79 -19.87
CA LEU A 192 -2.10 -12.04 -19.42
C LEU A 192 -0.70 -11.88 -18.79
N PRO A 193 0.25 -11.16 -19.38
CA PRO A 193 1.55 -10.91 -18.76
C PRO A 193 1.43 -10.23 -17.40
N PHE A 194 0.50 -9.28 -17.27
CA PHE A 194 0.26 -8.54 -16.04
C PHE A 194 -0.44 -9.39 -14.97
N LEU A 195 -1.31 -10.33 -15.36
CA LEU A 195 -1.92 -11.31 -14.44
C LEU A 195 -0.86 -12.23 -13.82
N TRP A 196 0.00 -12.79 -14.64
CA TRP A 196 1.09 -13.65 -14.16
C TRP A 196 2.05 -12.88 -13.26
N TYR A 197 2.44 -11.69 -13.70
CA TYR A 197 3.31 -10.82 -12.91
C TYR A 197 2.67 -10.42 -11.59
N GLY A 198 1.40 -10.02 -11.61
CA GLY A 198 0.64 -9.66 -10.42
C GLY A 198 0.55 -10.80 -9.41
N ARG A 199 0.31 -12.03 -9.86
CA ARG A 199 0.31 -13.22 -8.99
C ARG A 199 1.67 -13.44 -8.31
N LEU A 200 2.76 -13.32 -9.08
CA LEU A 200 4.12 -13.43 -8.55
C LEU A 200 4.41 -12.33 -7.52
N PHE A 201 4.10 -11.08 -7.87
CA PHE A 201 4.28 -9.93 -7.00
C PHE A 201 3.51 -10.07 -5.69
N LEU A 202 2.23 -10.47 -5.75
CA LEU A 202 1.41 -10.70 -4.55
C LEU A 202 1.98 -11.81 -3.69
N ARG A 203 2.42 -12.93 -4.28
CA ARG A 203 3.01 -14.06 -3.53
C ARG A 203 4.24 -13.65 -2.74
N VAL A 204 5.14 -12.87 -3.36
CA VAL A 204 6.34 -12.38 -2.68
C VAL A 204 5.99 -11.30 -1.63
N SER A 205 5.11 -10.36 -1.99
CA SER A 205 4.74 -9.26 -1.07
C SER A 205 3.92 -9.72 0.13
N HIS A 206 3.12 -10.79 0.02
CA HIS A 206 2.43 -11.38 1.18
C HIS A 206 3.40 -12.00 2.21
N ALA A 207 4.51 -12.57 1.75
CA ALA A 207 5.52 -13.10 2.67
C ALA A 207 6.23 -12.00 3.46
N VAL A 208 6.37 -10.80 2.88
CA VAL A 208 6.87 -9.59 3.57
C VAL A 208 5.83 -9.09 4.56
N SER A 209 4.57 -8.91 4.11
CA SER A 209 3.46 -8.43 4.94
C SER A 209 3.26 -9.27 6.21
N ARG A 210 3.25 -10.61 6.11
CA ARG A 210 3.09 -11.48 7.29
C ARG A 210 4.16 -11.29 8.36
N ARG A 211 5.38 -10.90 8.00
CA ARG A 211 6.45 -10.61 8.97
C ARG A 211 6.27 -9.24 9.62
N GLN A 212 5.75 -8.28 8.87
CA GLN A 212 5.40 -6.97 9.40
C GLN A 212 4.28 -7.10 10.44
N GLU A 213 3.27 -7.93 10.17
CA GLU A 213 2.23 -8.28 11.15
C GLU A 213 2.82 -8.85 12.43
N LEU A 214 3.69 -9.89 12.32
CA LEU A 214 4.33 -10.48 13.48
C LEU A 214 5.23 -9.51 14.26
N ALA A 215 5.83 -8.53 13.60
CA ALA A 215 6.64 -7.51 14.25
C ALA A 215 5.73 -6.48 14.97
N ALA A 216 4.63 -6.08 14.35
CA ALA A 216 3.62 -5.21 14.93
C ALA A 216 2.96 -5.86 16.16
N ASP A 217 2.60 -7.16 16.07
CA ASP A 217 2.04 -7.95 17.18
C ASP A 217 3.01 -8.02 18.37
N ARG A 218 4.29 -8.28 18.11
CA ARG A 218 5.31 -8.32 19.17
C ARG A 218 5.43 -6.99 19.88
N LEU A 219 5.54 -5.90 19.13
CA LEU A 219 5.63 -4.56 19.70
C LEU A 219 4.37 -4.20 20.49
N ALA A 220 3.19 -4.54 19.98
CA ALA A 220 1.93 -4.32 20.68
C ALA A 220 1.85 -5.12 21.97
N ALA A 221 2.29 -6.37 21.96
CA ALA A 221 2.35 -7.22 23.16
C ALA A 221 3.34 -6.69 24.21
N GLU A 222 4.47 -6.12 23.78
CA GLU A 222 5.45 -5.47 24.67
C GLU A 222 4.90 -4.18 25.31
N VAL A 223 4.13 -3.38 24.56
CA VAL A 223 3.62 -2.07 25.00
C VAL A 223 2.33 -2.17 25.82
N ALA A 224 1.43 -3.10 25.46
CA ALA A 224 0.09 -3.19 26.04
C ALA A 224 -0.21 -4.53 26.72
N GLY A 225 0.64 -5.54 26.52
CA GLY A 225 0.43 -6.88 27.01
C GLY A 225 -0.19 -7.82 25.96
N ALA A 226 0.15 -9.10 26.03
CA ALA A 226 -0.31 -10.09 25.04
C ALA A 226 -1.82 -10.39 25.13
N ARG A 227 -2.39 -10.37 26.37
CA ARG A 227 -3.81 -10.65 26.56
C ARG A 227 -4.73 -9.55 26.00
N PRO A 228 -4.54 -8.24 26.28
CA PRO A 228 -5.32 -7.18 25.66
C PRO A 228 -5.23 -7.19 24.13
N LEU A 229 -4.05 -7.51 23.57
CA LEU A 229 -3.89 -7.64 22.13
C LEU A 229 -4.73 -8.79 21.55
N ALA A 230 -4.67 -9.97 22.16
CA ALA A 230 -5.43 -11.13 21.71
C ALA A 230 -6.96 -10.94 21.82
N GLU A 231 -7.42 -10.20 22.81
CA GLU A 231 -8.84 -9.87 23.02
C GLU A 231 -9.30 -8.74 22.08
N GLY A 232 -8.47 -7.74 21.83
CA GLY A 232 -8.80 -6.60 20.96
C GLY A 232 -8.72 -6.87 19.46
N LEU A 233 -8.08 -7.99 19.04
CA LEU A 233 -7.99 -8.42 17.63
C LEU A 233 -9.02 -9.51 17.25
N LYS A 234 -9.90 -9.91 18.17
CA LYS A 234 -11.03 -10.83 17.91
C LYS A 234 -12.25 -10.08 17.40
#